data_e152541140f5aa30c74b1db20db278c0
#
_entry.id   e152541140f5aa30c74b1db20db278c0
#
_cell.length_a   1.000
_cell.length_b   1.000
_cell.length_c   1.000
_cell.angle_alpha   90.00
_cell.angle_beta   90.00
_cell.angle_gamma   90.00
#
_symmetry.space_group_name_H-M   'P 1'
#
loop_
_entity.id
_entity.type
_entity.pdbx_description
1 polymer ?
#
loop_
_entity_poly.entity_id
_entity_poly.type
_entity_poly.pdbx_seq_one_letter_code
_entity_poly.pdbx_strand_id
1 'polypeptide(L)'
;YASERYSRKDWSEQEISGDELMRLLPDIRIVLSAAQFLGRGAAAYEYARAIGAEYWMVQHGLLVPQAPPLPVGCTLLAFSEADAEFWASGRRDVTTHAVGSQLLYLAAQKAAGAEVQKQNDLEPIFLGQMHGAELPRASFAYASHSFLKKFGGTYRPHPSEKDKLSVLTHKLWEKEGIRIDRSGTPLNEVPNPVVSIFSTGVLEAAIRGIPAWVYHPAPPAWLVEFWDRYGMNQWGQEPTPAPVQPKKEPAQRIAELMIETLEA
;
A
#
# COMPACT_ATOMS: atom_id res chain seq x y z
N TYR A 1 4.69 5.86 -9.88
CA TYR A 1 6.00 6.08 -9.26
C TYR A 1 7.19 5.79 -10.20
N ALA A 2 6.97 5.30 -11.38
CA ALA A 2 7.99 5.17 -12.43
C ALA A 2 8.06 6.41 -13.34
N SER A 3 7.33 7.48 -13.03
CA SER A 3 6.95 8.49 -14.02
C SER A 3 8.00 9.53 -14.38
N GLU A 4 9.06 9.72 -13.59
CA GLU A 4 10.06 10.75 -13.92
C GLU A 4 11.22 10.26 -14.80
N ARG A 5 11.52 8.96 -14.79
CA ARG A 5 12.55 8.37 -15.66
C ARG A 5 12.06 7.90 -17.03
N TYR A 6 10.74 7.72 -17.19
CA TYR A 6 10.14 7.27 -18.43
C TYR A 6 9.14 8.31 -18.91
N SER A 7 9.59 9.25 -19.69
CA SER A 7 8.73 10.24 -20.35
C SER A 7 7.72 9.51 -21.22
N ARG A 8 6.41 9.74 -20.98
CA ARG A 8 5.32 9.19 -21.84
C ARG A 8 5.45 9.60 -23.31
N LYS A 9 6.29 10.58 -23.62
CA LYS A 9 6.51 11.05 -24.99
C LYS A 9 7.26 10.05 -25.87
N ASP A 10 8.01 9.12 -25.25
CA ASP A 10 8.79 8.12 -25.96
C ASP A 10 8.11 6.75 -26.04
N TRP A 11 6.85 6.65 -25.55
CA TRP A 11 6.08 5.43 -25.54
C TRP A 11 4.88 5.53 -26.45
N SER A 12 4.69 4.54 -27.32
CA SER A 12 3.41 4.32 -28.02
C SER A 12 2.51 3.46 -27.15
N GLU A 13 1.26 3.87 -26.97
CA GLU A 13 0.23 3.08 -26.30
C GLU A 13 -0.70 2.50 -27.37
N GLN A 14 -0.84 1.17 -27.39
CA GLN A 14 -1.72 0.47 -28.31
C GLN A 14 -2.64 -0.44 -27.50
N GLU A 15 -3.92 -0.37 -27.78
CA GLU A 15 -4.90 -1.32 -27.29
C GLU A 15 -4.85 -2.58 -28.19
N ILE A 16 -4.51 -3.73 -27.59
CA ILE A 16 -4.40 -5.01 -28.30
C ILE A 16 -5.29 -6.06 -27.65
N SER A 17 -5.81 -6.98 -28.43
CA SER A 17 -6.56 -8.15 -27.94
C SER A 17 -5.61 -9.18 -27.30
N GLY A 18 -6.16 -10.09 -26.48
CA GLY A 18 -5.39 -11.21 -25.91
C GLY A 18 -4.75 -12.09 -26.98
N ASP A 19 -5.47 -12.38 -28.09
CA ASP A 19 -4.97 -13.17 -29.21
C ASP A 19 -3.83 -12.46 -29.95
N GLU A 20 -3.90 -11.15 -30.06
CA GLU A 20 -2.85 -10.35 -30.66
C GLU A 20 -1.61 -10.29 -29.75
N LEU A 21 -1.80 -10.16 -28.43
CA LEU A 21 -0.73 -10.23 -27.45
C LEU A 21 0.01 -11.58 -27.53
N MET A 22 -0.70 -12.69 -27.62
CA MET A 22 -0.11 -14.02 -27.77
C MET A 22 0.71 -14.17 -29.06
N ARG A 23 0.29 -13.52 -30.15
CA ARG A 23 1.05 -13.53 -31.41
C ARG A 23 2.29 -12.64 -31.37
N LEU A 24 2.20 -11.49 -30.68
CA LEU A 24 3.30 -10.54 -30.60
C LEU A 24 4.39 -10.96 -29.62
N LEU A 25 4.01 -11.63 -28.53
CA LEU A 25 4.91 -12.01 -27.43
C LEU A 25 4.74 -13.49 -27.04
N PRO A 26 4.96 -14.43 -27.96
CA PRO A 26 4.72 -15.86 -27.71
C PRO A 26 5.73 -16.50 -26.73
N ASP A 27 6.92 -15.91 -26.60
CA ASP A 27 8.07 -16.48 -25.87
C ASP A 27 8.26 -15.89 -24.47
N ILE A 28 7.26 -15.18 -23.94
CA ILE A 28 7.30 -14.68 -22.57
C ILE A 28 7.28 -15.88 -21.60
N ARG A 29 8.25 -15.91 -20.69
CA ARG A 29 8.37 -16.98 -19.68
C ARG A 29 7.82 -16.57 -18.33
N ILE A 30 7.84 -15.26 -17.98
CA ILE A 30 7.35 -14.75 -16.71
C ILE A 30 6.44 -13.53 -16.97
N VAL A 31 5.28 -13.53 -16.35
CA VAL A 31 4.34 -12.39 -16.33
C VAL A 31 4.22 -11.87 -14.92
N LEU A 32 4.62 -10.62 -14.68
CA LEU A 32 4.60 -9.97 -13.38
C LEU A 32 3.41 -9.02 -13.27
N SER A 33 2.62 -9.15 -12.20
CA SER A 33 1.46 -8.29 -11.95
C SER A 33 1.21 -8.07 -10.46
N ALA A 34 0.55 -6.97 -10.12
CA ALA A 34 0.10 -6.67 -8.76
C ALA A 34 -1.32 -7.20 -8.45
N ALA A 35 -2.05 -7.69 -9.45
CA ALA A 35 -3.41 -8.21 -9.28
C ALA A 35 -3.76 -9.18 -10.43
N GLN A 36 -4.66 -10.16 -10.17
CA GLN A 36 -5.14 -11.13 -11.17
C GLN A 36 -6.65 -11.05 -11.41
N PHE A 37 -7.38 -10.21 -10.69
CA PHE A 37 -8.84 -10.24 -10.66
C PHE A 37 -9.49 -8.99 -11.27
N LEU A 38 -8.75 -7.95 -11.62
CA LEU A 38 -9.30 -6.71 -12.16
C LEU A 38 -8.53 -6.23 -13.41
N GLY A 39 -9.28 -5.79 -14.39
CA GLY A 39 -8.78 -5.07 -15.56
C GLY A 39 -7.57 -5.71 -16.22
N ARG A 40 -6.48 -4.95 -16.34
CA ARG A 40 -5.23 -5.39 -17.00
C ARG A 40 -4.56 -6.57 -16.28
N GLY A 41 -4.72 -6.69 -14.95
CA GLY A 41 -4.17 -7.82 -14.18
C GLY A 41 -4.86 -9.14 -14.52
N ALA A 42 -6.19 -9.14 -14.71
CA ALA A 42 -6.92 -10.32 -15.15
C ALA A 42 -6.49 -10.74 -16.58
N ALA A 43 -6.37 -9.79 -17.49
CA ALA A 43 -5.88 -10.05 -18.84
C ALA A 43 -4.44 -10.61 -18.84
N ALA A 44 -3.57 -10.08 -18.00
CA ALA A 44 -2.20 -10.58 -17.84
C ALA A 44 -2.17 -12.01 -17.29
N TYR A 45 -3.06 -12.34 -16.35
CA TYR A 45 -3.17 -13.71 -15.82
C TYR A 45 -3.67 -14.70 -16.88
N GLU A 46 -4.73 -14.36 -17.60
CA GLU A 46 -5.25 -15.21 -18.69
C GLU A 46 -4.21 -15.38 -19.82
N TYR A 47 -3.49 -14.33 -20.16
CA TYR A 47 -2.40 -14.42 -21.13
C TYR A 47 -1.28 -15.36 -20.65
N ALA A 48 -0.79 -15.22 -19.41
CA ALA A 48 0.23 -16.10 -18.86
C ALA A 48 -0.20 -17.57 -18.92
N ARG A 49 -1.45 -17.87 -18.54
CA ARG A 49 -2.02 -19.21 -18.63
C ARG A 49 -2.08 -19.76 -20.06
N ALA A 50 -2.47 -18.91 -21.00
CA ALA A 50 -2.64 -19.32 -22.40
C ALA A 50 -1.32 -19.70 -23.08
N ILE A 51 -0.22 -19.02 -22.72
CA ILE A 51 1.11 -19.31 -23.28
C ILE A 51 1.97 -20.23 -22.40
N GLY A 52 1.46 -20.64 -21.23
CA GLY A 52 2.21 -21.48 -20.28
C GLY A 52 3.34 -20.76 -19.55
N ALA A 53 3.27 -19.41 -19.43
CA ALA A 53 4.22 -18.63 -18.69
C ALA A 53 3.95 -18.70 -17.18
N GLU A 54 5.00 -18.55 -16.37
CA GLU A 54 4.85 -18.35 -14.93
C GLU A 54 4.14 -17.03 -14.61
N TYR A 55 3.24 -17.06 -13.64
CA TYR A 55 2.58 -15.85 -13.17
C TYR A 55 3.11 -15.44 -11.80
N TRP A 56 3.72 -14.25 -11.74
CA TRP A 56 4.31 -13.70 -10.53
C TRP A 56 3.46 -12.56 -9.99
N MET A 57 3.09 -12.67 -8.73
CA MET A 57 2.23 -11.72 -8.03
C MET A 57 3.07 -10.86 -7.09
N VAL A 58 3.07 -9.56 -7.32
CA VAL A 58 3.76 -8.60 -6.44
C VAL A 58 2.76 -8.03 -5.43
N GLN A 59 3.08 -8.13 -4.15
CA GLN A 59 2.35 -7.39 -3.13
C GLN A 59 2.53 -5.89 -3.35
N HIS A 60 1.42 -5.14 -3.37
CA HIS A 60 1.44 -3.69 -3.63
C HIS A 60 0.95 -2.83 -2.47
N GLY A 61 0.41 -3.44 -1.41
CA GLY A 61 -0.09 -2.78 -0.21
C GLY A 61 -0.03 -3.70 1.00
N LEU A 62 -0.36 -3.18 2.18
CA LEU A 62 -0.48 -3.99 3.38
C LEU A 62 -1.70 -4.93 3.26
N LEU A 63 -1.54 -6.17 3.71
CA LEU A 63 -2.55 -7.21 3.52
C LEU A 63 -3.61 -7.17 4.62
N VAL A 64 -4.85 -7.18 4.20
CA VAL A 64 -6.04 -7.30 5.05
C VAL A 64 -6.72 -8.66 4.80
N PRO A 65 -7.59 -9.16 5.70
CA PRO A 65 -8.28 -10.44 5.49
C PRO A 65 -9.14 -10.50 4.24
N GLN A 66 -9.56 -9.35 3.73
CA GLN A 66 -10.34 -9.19 2.50
C GLN A 66 -9.48 -9.26 1.22
N ALA A 67 -8.15 -9.43 1.34
CA ALA A 67 -7.28 -9.59 0.19
C ALA A 67 -7.75 -10.77 -0.67
N PRO A 68 -7.84 -10.60 -2.00
CA PRO A 68 -8.25 -11.68 -2.88
C PRO A 68 -7.30 -12.88 -2.77
N PRO A 69 -7.79 -14.11 -2.99
CA PRO A 69 -6.95 -15.29 -2.97
C PRO A 69 -5.89 -15.22 -4.08
N LEU A 70 -4.72 -15.75 -3.80
CA LEU A 70 -3.66 -15.87 -4.79
C LEU A 70 -4.05 -16.78 -5.95
N PRO A 71 -3.58 -16.53 -7.18
CA PRO A 71 -3.75 -17.43 -8.31
C PRO A 71 -3.16 -18.83 -8.04
N VAL A 72 -3.65 -19.83 -8.74
CA VAL A 72 -3.13 -21.21 -8.65
C VAL A 72 -1.73 -21.24 -9.26
N GLY A 73 -0.78 -21.83 -8.53
CA GLY A 73 0.58 -22.05 -9.02
C GLY A 73 1.40 -20.77 -9.21
N CYS A 74 1.02 -19.65 -8.59
CA CYS A 74 1.77 -18.40 -8.75
C CYS A 74 3.01 -18.33 -7.85
N THR A 75 3.95 -17.49 -8.25
CA THR A 75 5.04 -17.02 -7.38
C THR A 75 4.64 -15.71 -6.73
N LEU A 76 4.61 -15.68 -5.39
CA LEU A 76 4.31 -14.49 -4.60
C LEU A 76 5.59 -13.76 -4.19
N LEU A 77 5.66 -12.48 -4.52
CA LEU A 77 6.69 -11.54 -4.07
C LEU A 77 6.11 -10.68 -2.95
N ALA A 78 6.30 -11.11 -1.72
CA ALA A 78 5.72 -10.50 -0.52
C ALA A 78 6.63 -9.41 0.10
N PHE A 79 6.06 -8.54 0.93
CA PHE A 79 6.84 -7.55 1.66
C PHE A 79 7.66 -8.18 2.79
N SER A 80 7.14 -9.23 3.42
CA SER A 80 7.80 -9.96 4.53
C SER A 80 7.42 -11.43 4.50
N GLU A 81 8.13 -12.25 5.28
CA GLU A 81 7.76 -13.65 5.49
C GLU A 81 6.38 -13.76 6.16
N ALA A 82 6.05 -12.86 7.09
CA ALA A 82 4.73 -12.83 7.72
C ALA A 82 3.61 -12.52 6.71
N ASP A 83 3.86 -11.63 5.75
CA ASP A 83 2.90 -11.37 4.67
C ASP A 83 2.79 -12.57 3.72
N ALA A 84 3.90 -13.21 3.40
CA ALA A 84 3.91 -14.40 2.58
C ALA A 84 3.10 -15.55 3.21
N GLU A 85 3.34 -15.81 4.48
CA GLU A 85 2.61 -16.83 5.25
C GLU A 85 1.10 -16.49 5.34
N PHE A 86 0.78 -15.25 5.66
CA PHE A 86 -0.59 -14.79 5.76
C PHE A 86 -1.35 -14.95 4.43
N TRP A 87 -0.76 -14.53 3.31
CA TRP A 87 -1.46 -14.53 2.03
C TRP A 87 -1.48 -15.90 1.36
N ALA A 88 -0.38 -16.65 1.44
CA ALA A 88 -0.34 -18.02 0.96
C ALA A 88 -1.21 -18.96 1.82
N SER A 89 -1.39 -18.65 3.11
CA SER A 89 -2.29 -19.38 4.03
C SER A 89 -2.12 -20.91 3.98
N GLY A 90 -0.85 -21.39 3.98
CA GLY A 90 -0.50 -22.81 3.95
C GLY A 90 -0.69 -23.50 2.60
N ARG A 91 -0.96 -22.78 1.52
CA ARG A 91 -1.04 -23.33 0.17
C ARG A 91 0.34 -23.85 -0.27
N ARG A 92 0.35 -25.06 -0.85
CA ARG A 92 1.58 -25.73 -1.33
C ARG A 92 1.88 -25.50 -2.80
N ASP A 93 0.93 -24.94 -3.54
CA ASP A 93 1.04 -24.62 -4.96
C ASP A 93 1.55 -23.21 -5.21
N VAL A 94 1.83 -22.44 -4.16
CA VAL A 94 2.35 -21.07 -4.24
C VAL A 94 3.81 -21.06 -3.78
N THR A 95 4.70 -20.57 -4.64
CA THR A 95 6.08 -20.25 -4.26
C THR A 95 6.13 -18.87 -3.68
N THR A 96 6.83 -18.66 -2.56
CA THR A 96 6.88 -17.37 -1.87
C THR A 96 8.29 -16.84 -1.73
N HIS A 97 8.46 -15.53 -1.92
CA HIS A 97 9.71 -14.80 -1.66
C HIS A 97 9.41 -13.50 -0.91
N ALA A 98 10.05 -13.29 0.24
CA ALA A 98 10.02 -12.02 0.94
C ALA A 98 11.05 -11.08 0.31
N VAL A 99 10.59 -10.10 -0.44
CA VAL A 99 11.43 -9.16 -1.19
C VAL A 99 11.47 -7.76 -0.60
N GLY A 100 10.51 -7.42 0.26
CA GLY A 100 10.34 -6.08 0.82
C GLY A 100 9.40 -5.20 0.03
N SER A 101 9.10 -4.02 0.58
CA SER A 101 8.29 -3.00 -0.08
C SER A 101 9.18 -1.95 -0.74
N GLN A 102 9.08 -1.80 -2.05
CA GLN A 102 9.82 -0.76 -2.79
C GLN A 102 9.49 0.65 -2.29
N LEU A 103 8.23 0.90 -1.93
CA LEU A 103 7.78 2.19 -1.40
C LEU A 103 8.50 2.52 -0.07
N LEU A 104 8.48 1.57 0.88
CA LEU A 104 9.10 1.76 2.19
C LEU A 104 10.63 1.82 2.09
N TYR A 105 11.23 1.02 1.22
CA TYR A 105 12.66 1.06 0.95
C TYR A 105 13.10 2.43 0.44
N LEU A 106 12.41 2.98 -0.56
CA LEU A 106 12.70 4.32 -1.07
C LEU A 106 12.46 5.43 -0.04
N ALA A 107 11.45 5.28 0.82
CA ALA A 107 11.23 6.19 1.94
C ALA A 107 12.42 6.18 2.91
N ALA A 108 12.98 5.01 3.22
CA ALA A 108 14.15 4.86 4.08
C ALA A 108 15.41 5.46 3.46
N GLN A 109 15.64 5.26 2.16
CA GLN A 109 16.78 5.86 1.45
C GLN A 109 16.72 7.39 1.47
N LYS A 110 15.55 7.98 1.30
CA LYS A 110 15.35 9.43 1.38
C LYS A 110 15.53 9.96 2.81
N ALA A 111 15.07 9.22 3.81
CA ALA A 111 15.19 9.60 5.21
C ALA A 111 16.64 9.58 5.72
N ALA A 112 17.46 8.66 5.24
CA ALA A 112 18.87 8.54 5.63
C ALA A 112 19.73 9.78 5.29
N GLY A 113 19.26 10.64 4.38
CA GLY A 113 19.92 11.89 4.00
C GLY A 113 19.29 13.17 4.57
N ALA A 114 18.21 13.05 5.35
CA ALA A 114 17.46 14.21 5.85
C ALA A 114 17.70 14.42 7.35
N GLU A 115 17.98 15.67 7.77
CA GLU A 115 17.90 16.04 9.17
C GLU A 115 16.43 16.03 9.62
N VAL A 116 16.11 15.14 10.56
CA VAL A 116 14.77 15.10 11.16
C VAL A 116 14.62 16.32 12.09
N GLN A 117 13.93 17.34 11.61
CA GLN A 117 13.46 18.39 12.50
C GLN A 117 12.38 17.81 13.41
N LYS A 118 12.75 17.55 14.68
CA LYS A 118 11.77 17.19 15.72
C LYS A 118 10.89 18.41 16.00
N GLN A 119 9.76 18.48 15.33
CA GLN A 119 8.73 19.47 15.61
C GLN A 119 7.68 18.83 16.53
N ASN A 120 7.93 18.89 17.83
CA ASN A 120 7.07 18.28 18.86
C ASN A 120 5.69 18.95 19.02
N ASP A 121 5.45 20.11 18.40
CA ASP A 121 4.24 20.92 18.62
C ASP A 121 3.27 20.92 17.43
N LEU A 122 3.51 20.09 16.42
CA LEU A 122 2.60 20.02 15.28
C LEU A 122 1.37 19.16 15.58
N GLU A 123 0.20 19.66 15.19
CA GLU A 123 -1.03 18.88 15.27
C GLU A 123 -1.02 17.67 14.33
N PRO A 124 -1.62 16.54 14.72
CA PRO A 124 -1.63 15.34 13.91
C PRO A 124 -2.47 15.49 12.64
N ILE A 125 -2.05 14.77 11.59
CA ILE A 125 -2.85 14.58 10.38
C ILE A 125 -3.45 13.17 10.41
N PHE A 126 -4.77 13.10 10.31
CA PHE A 126 -5.50 11.84 10.18
C PHE A 126 -5.66 11.49 8.70
N LEU A 127 -5.04 10.40 8.25
CA LEU A 127 -5.13 9.94 6.86
C LEU A 127 -6.48 9.24 6.61
N GLY A 128 -7.25 9.79 5.70
CA GLY A 128 -8.56 9.29 5.31
C GLY A 128 -8.50 7.97 4.55
N GLN A 129 -9.51 7.12 4.76
CA GLN A 129 -9.67 5.82 4.11
C GLN A 129 -11.16 5.49 3.81
N MET A 130 -12.05 6.50 3.77
CA MET A 130 -13.49 6.29 3.55
C MET A 130 -13.86 5.67 2.18
N HIS A 131 -12.89 5.52 1.29
CA HIS A 131 -13.02 4.83 0.01
C HIS A 131 -12.81 3.31 0.13
N GLY A 132 -12.26 2.83 1.24
CA GLY A 132 -11.96 1.42 1.47
C GLY A 132 -13.22 0.56 1.60
N ALA A 133 -13.08 -0.73 1.34
CA ALA A 133 -14.14 -1.73 1.45
C ALA A 133 -13.95 -2.68 2.66
N GLU A 134 -12.86 -2.53 3.38
CA GLU A 134 -12.42 -3.41 4.47
C GLU A 134 -13.26 -3.23 5.75
N LEU A 135 -13.77 -2.01 5.93
CA LEU A 135 -14.68 -1.65 7.01
C LEU A 135 -15.94 -0.98 6.42
N PRO A 136 -17.07 -1.04 7.13
CA PRO A 136 -18.21 -0.20 6.78
C PRO A 136 -17.81 1.28 6.74
N ARG A 137 -18.28 2.03 5.74
CA ARG A 137 -17.97 3.45 5.59
C ARG A 137 -18.24 4.27 6.86
N ALA A 138 -19.33 3.95 7.58
CA ALA A 138 -19.65 4.57 8.86
C ALA A 138 -18.56 4.34 9.93
N SER A 139 -17.87 3.19 9.89
CA SER A 139 -16.77 2.88 10.79
C SER A 139 -15.55 3.75 10.52
N PHE A 140 -15.19 3.92 9.23
CA PHE A 140 -14.14 4.85 8.83
C PHE A 140 -14.45 6.29 9.26
N ALA A 141 -15.67 6.76 8.96
CA ALA A 141 -16.10 8.11 9.32
C ALA A 141 -16.12 8.31 10.85
N TYR A 142 -16.63 7.34 11.60
CA TYR A 142 -16.68 7.39 13.06
C TYR A 142 -15.28 7.42 13.68
N ALA A 143 -14.37 6.59 13.22
CA ALA A 143 -13.00 6.57 13.74
C ALA A 143 -12.31 7.91 13.48
N SER A 144 -12.36 8.41 12.26
CA SER A 144 -11.75 9.70 11.89
C SER A 144 -12.38 10.87 12.66
N HIS A 145 -13.70 10.94 12.68
CA HIS A 145 -14.43 12.02 13.35
C HIS A 145 -14.18 12.03 14.87
N SER A 146 -14.27 10.85 15.52
CA SER A 146 -14.06 10.73 16.97
C SER A 146 -12.63 11.12 17.36
N PHE A 147 -11.63 10.74 16.55
CA PHE A 147 -10.25 11.16 16.76
C PHE A 147 -10.11 12.68 16.73
N LEU A 148 -10.56 13.29 15.63
CA LEU A 148 -10.39 14.72 15.37
C LEU A 148 -11.17 15.59 16.38
N LYS A 149 -12.35 15.15 16.81
CA LYS A 149 -13.12 15.86 17.85
C LYS A 149 -12.47 15.76 19.23
N LYS A 150 -11.82 14.63 19.54
CA LYS A 150 -11.25 14.40 20.86
C LYS A 150 -9.82 14.93 20.99
N PHE A 151 -9.02 14.80 19.96
CA PHE A 151 -7.58 15.08 20.01
C PHE A 151 -7.14 16.23 19.11
N GLY A 152 -8.04 16.75 18.29
CA GLY A 152 -7.71 17.79 17.30
C GLY A 152 -6.97 17.24 16.09
N GLY A 153 -6.44 18.15 15.29
CA GLY A 153 -5.70 17.82 14.08
C GLY A 153 -6.43 18.17 12.79
N THR A 154 -5.93 17.61 11.69
CA THR A 154 -6.44 17.86 10.35
C THR A 154 -6.76 16.54 9.66
N TYR A 155 -7.94 16.43 9.04
CA TYR A 155 -8.28 15.28 8.20
C TYR A 155 -7.69 15.45 6.82
N ARG A 156 -6.97 14.45 6.35
CA ARG A 156 -6.41 14.41 5.00
C ARG A 156 -7.14 13.34 4.18
N PRO A 157 -8.06 13.74 3.29
CA PRO A 157 -8.78 12.81 2.44
C PRO A 157 -7.84 11.99 1.55
N HIS A 158 -8.15 10.70 1.36
CA HIS A 158 -7.48 9.92 0.32
C HIS A 158 -7.83 10.47 -1.06
N PRO A 159 -6.92 10.45 -2.06
CA PRO A 159 -7.21 10.92 -3.41
C PRO A 159 -8.44 10.28 -4.08
N SER A 160 -8.86 9.09 -3.64
CA SER A 160 -10.05 8.40 -4.11
C SER A 160 -11.36 8.85 -3.45
N GLU A 161 -11.31 9.70 -2.41
CA GLU A 161 -12.51 10.21 -1.72
C GLU A 161 -13.15 11.37 -2.48
N LYS A 162 -13.52 11.13 -3.74
CA LYS A 162 -14.12 12.13 -4.65
C LYS A 162 -15.63 11.92 -4.88
N ASP A 163 -16.20 10.87 -4.33
CA ASP A 163 -17.63 10.60 -4.43
C ASP A 163 -18.48 11.63 -3.66
N LYS A 164 -19.75 11.75 -4.06
CA LYS A 164 -20.66 12.76 -3.49
C LYS A 164 -20.82 12.65 -1.96
N LEU A 165 -20.79 11.43 -1.43
CA LEU A 165 -20.97 11.19 0.00
C LEU A 165 -19.72 11.58 0.80
N SER A 166 -18.51 11.29 0.29
CA SER A 166 -17.25 11.79 0.88
C SER A 166 -17.26 13.32 0.92
N VAL A 167 -17.56 13.95 -0.20
CA VAL A 167 -17.59 15.43 -0.30
C VAL A 167 -18.61 16.04 0.68
N LEU A 168 -19.80 15.42 0.81
CA LEU A 168 -20.80 15.86 1.78
C LEU A 168 -20.31 15.70 3.22
N THR A 169 -19.72 14.55 3.55
CA THR A 169 -19.14 14.27 4.87
C THR A 169 -18.08 15.32 5.24
N HIS A 170 -17.15 15.61 4.32
CA HIS A 170 -16.13 16.63 4.54
C HIS A 170 -16.74 18.01 4.79
N LYS A 171 -17.77 18.42 4.04
CA LYS A 171 -18.47 19.69 4.25
C LYS A 171 -19.19 19.78 5.62
N LEU A 172 -19.75 18.64 6.08
CA LEU A 172 -20.37 18.58 7.41
C LEU A 172 -19.33 18.72 8.50
N TRP A 173 -18.20 18.02 8.38
CA TRP A 173 -17.11 18.10 9.33
C TRP A 173 -16.48 19.51 9.40
N GLU A 174 -16.34 20.20 8.26
CA GLU A 174 -15.90 21.60 8.24
C GLU A 174 -16.84 22.53 9.03
N LYS A 175 -18.17 22.33 8.90
CA LYS A 175 -19.16 23.06 9.69
C LYS A 175 -19.05 22.77 11.20
N GLU A 176 -18.55 21.61 11.57
CA GLU A 176 -18.29 21.20 12.94
C GLU A 176 -16.90 21.63 13.45
N GLY A 177 -16.13 22.38 12.63
CA GLY A 177 -14.81 22.89 12.96
C GLY A 177 -13.65 21.93 12.71
N ILE A 178 -13.86 20.79 12.04
CA ILE A 178 -12.78 19.89 11.63
C ILE A 178 -12.11 20.45 10.37
N ARG A 179 -10.78 20.59 10.43
CA ARG A 179 -10.00 21.05 9.28
C ARG A 179 -9.79 19.91 8.27
N ILE A 180 -9.96 20.24 7.00
CA ILE A 180 -9.75 19.31 5.89
C ILE A 180 -8.53 19.77 5.08
N ASP A 181 -7.51 18.93 4.98
CA ASP A 181 -6.33 19.22 4.16
C ASP A 181 -6.65 19.02 2.67
N ARG A 182 -6.56 20.11 1.94
CA ARG A 182 -6.72 20.15 0.48
C ARG A 182 -5.48 20.68 -0.24
N SER A 183 -4.34 20.75 0.48
CA SER A 183 -3.10 21.33 -0.06
C SER A 183 -2.56 20.57 -1.27
N GLY A 184 -2.83 19.26 -1.35
CA GLY A 184 -2.21 18.39 -2.36
C GLY A 184 -0.73 18.10 -2.12
N THR A 185 -0.15 18.61 -1.03
CA THR A 185 1.26 18.36 -0.65
C THR A 185 1.51 16.86 -0.55
N PRO A 186 2.54 16.29 -1.15
CA PRO A 186 2.86 14.87 -0.98
C PRO A 186 3.07 14.49 0.49
N LEU A 187 2.61 13.29 0.91
CA LEU A 187 2.72 12.85 2.32
C LEU A 187 4.18 12.86 2.81
N ASN A 188 5.11 12.55 1.92
CA ASN A 188 6.54 12.55 2.22
C ASN A 188 7.17 13.96 2.43
N GLU A 189 6.41 15.02 2.23
CA GLU A 189 6.82 16.41 2.50
C GLU A 189 6.15 16.98 3.75
N VAL A 190 5.20 16.23 4.33
CA VAL A 190 4.43 16.67 5.50
C VAL A 190 5.20 16.32 6.78
N PRO A 191 5.50 17.31 7.65
CA PRO A 191 6.25 17.09 8.89
C PRO A 191 5.37 16.70 10.08
N ASN A 192 4.06 16.76 9.94
CA ASN A 192 3.10 16.53 11.01
C ASN A 192 3.06 15.07 11.47
N PRO A 193 2.82 14.81 12.77
CA PRO A 193 2.48 13.47 13.24
C PRO A 193 1.34 12.85 12.43
N VAL A 194 1.45 11.55 12.16
CA VAL A 194 0.51 10.84 11.28
C VAL A 194 -0.34 9.88 12.08
N VAL A 195 -1.66 9.90 11.85
CA VAL A 195 -2.60 8.93 12.40
C VAL A 195 -3.45 8.35 11.28
N SER A 196 -3.72 7.06 11.33
CA SER A 196 -4.61 6.40 10.38
C SER A 196 -5.27 5.18 10.99
N ILE A 197 -6.22 4.57 10.29
CA ILE A 197 -6.81 3.31 10.74
C ILE A 197 -5.87 2.14 10.40
N PHE A 198 -5.40 2.02 9.13
CA PHE A 198 -4.49 0.94 8.68
C PHE A 198 -3.71 1.32 7.39
N SER A 199 -3.30 2.59 7.26
CA SER A 199 -2.58 3.05 6.07
C SER A 199 -1.10 2.72 6.11
N THR A 200 -0.51 2.35 4.98
CA THR A 200 0.95 2.26 4.77
C THR A 200 1.66 3.58 5.12
N GLY A 201 0.92 4.71 5.04
CA GLY A 201 1.44 6.03 5.41
C GLY A 201 1.92 6.14 6.87
N VAL A 202 1.43 5.28 7.79
CA VAL A 202 1.92 5.20 9.17
C VAL A 202 3.36 4.66 9.19
N LEU A 203 3.64 3.59 8.44
CA LEU A 203 4.99 3.01 8.35
C LEU A 203 5.95 3.94 7.59
N GLU A 204 5.46 4.60 6.54
CA GLU A 204 6.25 5.59 5.79
C GLU A 204 6.65 6.78 6.67
N ALA A 205 5.73 7.29 7.49
CA ALA A 205 6.01 8.35 8.45
C ALA A 205 7.02 7.90 9.51
N ALA A 206 6.84 6.70 10.08
CA ALA A 206 7.75 6.12 11.06
C ALA A 206 9.19 5.98 10.51
N ILE A 207 9.36 5.52 9.28
CA ILE A 207 10.66 5.44 8.58
C ILE A 207 11.32 6.81 8.49
N ARG A 208 10.54 7.87 8.29
CA ARG A 208 11.05 9.25 8.21
C ARG A 208 11.33 9.88 9.58
N GLY A 209 11.15 9.12 10.67
CA GLY A 209 11.30 9.62 12.04
C GLY A 209 10.13 10.52 12.48
N ILE A 210 9.03 10.54 11.74
CA ILE A 210 7.81 11.27 12.09
C ILE A 210 6.97 10.40 13.00
N PRO A 211 6.53 10.89 14.18
CA PRO A 211 5.67 10.12 15.06
C PRO A 211 4.38 9.68 14.34
N ALA A 212 4.07 8.40 14.42
CA ALA A 212 2.94 7.85 13.70
C ALA A 212 2.22 6.76 14.50
N TRP A 213 0.90 6.71 14.38
CA TRP A 213 0.06 5.77 15.12
C TRP A 213 -1.12 5.28 14.29
N VAL A 214 -1.70 4.20 14.76
CA VAL A 214 -3.02 3.76 14.30
C VAL A 214 -4.09 4.13 15.33
N TYR A 215 -5.33 4.29 14.86
CA TYR A 215 -6.45 4.60 15.73
C TYR A 215 -7.77 4.08 15.17
N HIS A 216 -8.51 3.40 16.04
CA HIS A 216 -9.94 3.12 15.88
C HIS A 216 -10.55 2.95 17.27
N PRO A 217 -11.67 3.63 17.62
CA PRO A 217 -12.20 3.62 19.00
C PRO A 217 -12.78 2.27 19.43
N ALA A 218 -13.15 1.41 18.47
CA ALA A 218 -13.64 0.06 18.68
C ALA A 218 -13.17 -0.84 17.53
N PRO A 219 -11.88 -1.21 17.48
CA PRO A 219 -11.32 -1.97 16.36
C PRO A 219 -11.90 -3.40 16.35
N PRO A 220 -12.29 -3.91 15.18
CA PRO A 220 -12.59 -5.33 15.05
C PRO A 220 -11.31 -6.17 15.25
N ALA A 221 -11.45 -7.44 15.61
CA ALA A 221 -10.33 -8.32 15.94
C ALA A 221 -9.27 -8.39 14.82
N TRP A 222 -9.70 -8.49 13.58
CA TRP A 222 -8.78 -8.52 12.43
C TRP A 222 -7.92 -7.25 12.29
N LEU A 223 -8.44 -6.09 12.71
CA LEU A 223 -7.71 -4.83 12.64
C LEU A 223 -6.62 -4.77 13.72
N VAL A 224 -6.88 -5.33 14.90
CA VAL A 224 -5.86 -5.46 15.96
C VAL A 224 -4.75 -6.41 15.49
N GLU A 225 -5.10 -7.57 14.94
CA GLU A 225 -4.15 -8.52 14.36
C GLU A 225 -3.30 -7.88 13.25
N PHE A 226 -3.94 -7.08 12.38
CA PHE A 226 -3.24 -6.33 11.34
C PHE A 226 -2.21 -5.36 11.95
N TRP A 227 -2.58 -4.59 12.98
CA TRP A 227 -1.66 -3.69 13.64
C TRP A 227 -0.47 -4.43 14.27
N ASP A 228 -0.74 -5.55 14.94
CA ASP A 228 0.28 -6.41 15.55
C ASP A 228 1.25 -6.97 14.49
N ARG A 229 0.72 -7.47 13.37
CA ARG A 229 1.51 -8.03 12.27
C ARG A 229 2.47 -7.02 11.65
N TYR A 230 2.07 -5.75 11.55
CA TYR A 230 2.90 -4.67 11.01
C TYR A 230 3.63 -3.85 12.09
N GLY A 231 3.55 -4.24 13.36
CA GLY A 231 4.17 -3.54 14.47
C GLY A 231 3.70 -2.10 14.63
N MET A 232 2.42 -1.83 14.31
CA MET A 232 1.83 -0.50 14.39
C MET A 232 1.28 -0.24 15.79
N ASN A 233 1.73 0.82 16.44
CA ASN A 233 1.27 1.21 17.78
C ASN A 233 0.03 2.09 17.73
N GLN A 234 -0.86 1.89 18.71
CA GLN A 234 -2.09 2.67 18.83
C GLN A 234 -1.82 4.06 19.43
N TRP A 235 -2.66 5.03 19.06
CA TRP A 235 -2.63 6.37 19.63
C TRP A 235 -2.70 6.34 21.16
N GLY A 236 -1.76 7.03 21.79
CA GLY A 236 -1.59 7.02 23.25
C GLY A 236 -0.49 6.08 23.77
N GLN A 237 0.07 5.26 22.92
CA GLN A 237 1.30 4.48 23.15
C GLN A 237 2.52 5.22 22.59
N GLU A 238 3.71 4.62 22.73
CA GLU A 238 4.89 5.08 21.98
C GLU A 238 4.61 5.07 20.48
N PRO A 239 5.23 5.98 19.70
CA PRO A 239 5.05 5.99 18.26
C PRO A 239 5.41 4.63 17.61
N THR A 240 4.75 4.31 16.50
CA THR A 240 5.06 3.15 15.68
C THR A 240 6.54 3.15 15.32
N PRO A 241 7.29 2.07 15.60
CA PRO A 241 8.71 1.99 15.23
C PRO A 241 8.87 1.89 13.71
N ALA A 242 9.98 2.42 13.21
CA ALA A 242 10.33 2.27 11.80
C ALA A 242 10.52 0.78 11.45
N PRO A 243 9.81 0.24 10.45
CA PRO A 243 9.98 -1.14 10.04
C PRO A 243 11.38 -1.36 9.45
N VAL A 244 11.98 -2.52 9.78
CA VAL A 244 13.28 -2.93 9.24
C VAL A 244 13.18 -3.07 7.72
N GLN A 245 14.13 -2.44 7.01
CA GLN A 245 14.19 -2.51 5.57
C GLN A 245 15.12 -3.62 5.08
N PRO A 246 14.85 -4.24 3.92
CA PRO A 246 15.75 -5.22 3.34
C PRO A 246 17.09 -4.55 2.99
N LYS A 247 18.19 -5.34 3.07
CA LYS A 247 19.54 -4.85 2.70
C LYS A 247 19.65 -4.53 1.21
N LYS A 248 18.93 -5.28 0.39
CA LYS A 248 18.91 -5.14 -1.08
C LYS A 248 17.62 -4.46 -1.51
N GLU A 249 17.71 -3.63 -2.54
CA GLU A 249 16.53 -3.00 -3.12
C GLU A 249 15.51 -4.05 -3.60
N PRO A 250 14.23 -3.96 -3.21
CA PRO A 250 13.20 -4.93 -3.59
C PRO A 250 13.10 -5.17 -5.09
N ALA A 251 13.12 -4.12 -5.91
CA ALA A 251 13.07 -4.23 -7.36
C ALA A 251 14.28 -4.98 -7.92
N GLN A 252 15.48 -4.76 -7.37
CA GLN A 252 16.69 -5.48 -7.74
C GLN A 252 16.58 -6.96 -7.37
N ARG A 253 16.08 -7.28 -6.16
CA ARG A 253 15.91 -8.68 -5.75
C ARG A 253 14.90 -9.42 -6.64
N ILE A 254 13.81 -8.74 -7.03
CA ILE A 254 12.83 -9.29 -7.98
C ILE A 254 13.51 -9.62 -9.32
N ALA A 255 14.30 -8.69 -9.85
CA ALA A 255 15.01 -8.89 -11.12
C ALA A 255 15.98 -10.09 -11.05
N GLU A 256 16.70 -10.25 -9.95
CA GLU A 256 17.60 -11.38 -9.72
C GLU A 256 16.84 -12.70 -9.68
N LEU A 257 15.73 -12.78 -8.93
CA LEU A 257 14.88 -13.96 -8.89
C LEU A 257 14.35 -14.33 -10.29
N MET A 258 13.98 -13.35 -11.10
CA MET A 258 13.55 -13.59 -12.48
C MET A 258 14.68 -14.17 -13.33
N ILE A 259 15.91 -13.65 -13.20
CA ILE A 259 17.09 -14.17 -13.92
C ILE A 259 17.39 -15.59 -13.45
N GLU A 260 17.46 -15.83 -12.14
CA GLU A 260 17.66 -17.18 -11.56
C GLU A 260 16.66 -18.20 -12.13
N THR A 261 15.38 -17.83 -12.24
CA THR A 261 14.33 -18.69 -12.81
C THR A 261 14.48 -18.90 -14.32
N LEU A 262 14.95 -17.90 -15.06
CA LEU A 262 15.11 -18.02 -16.52
C LEU A 262 16.35 -18.85 -16.91
N GLU A 263 17.32 -18.97 -16.03
CA GLU A 263 18.57 -19.72 -16.22
C GLU A 263 18.46 -21.19 -15.75
N ALA A 264 17.44 -21.51 -14.92
CA ALA A 264 17.18 -22.87 -14.42
C ALA A 264 16.45 -23.74 -15.45
#